data_c47b3c2bfad44ee1c3fbd2c8a2a5b53c
#
_entry.id   c47b3c2bfad44ee1c3fbd2c8a2a5b53c
#
_cell.length_a   1.000
_cell.length_b   1.000
_cell.length_c   1.000
_cell.angle_alpha   90.00
_cell.angle_beta   90.00
_cell.angle_gamma   90.00
#
_symmetry.space_group_name_H-M   'P 1'
#
loop_
_entity.id
_entity.type
_entity.pdbx_description
1 polymer ?
#
loop_
_entity_poly.entity_id
_entity_poly.type
_entity_poly.pdbx_seq_one_letter_code
_entity_poly.pdbx_strand_id
1 'polypeptide(L)'
;PDVSSAASDVYKRQKNTEKRNKYLNFVVVGGGPTGVEMAGSIAEIAYKNMKEEFRNFKSSDANVYLIEATEKILPMYSDRLSGKAEKYLIDFGVQVRTNEKVIKIENDLVVTDKESIETDNVIWAAGNEASPIIKKLNTKTDSEGRAIVDPDCSIKEDGNVFVIGDAANYKNKNNSTLPGIAPVAIQQGKYLAKIIKNKTLKQDRKPFKYYDKGMMATVGRYKAIGKIGNIEISGFIAWLFWSAIHILYLIGYRSKILVVIEWIFSYLFNKKGTRLIYREPT
;
A
#
# COMPACT_ATOMS: atom_id res chain seq x y z
N PRO A 1 18.52 32.62 -0.02
CA PRO A 1 17.39 32.29 0.81
C PRO A 1 17.84 31.30 1.85
N ASP A 2 17.71 31.74 3.08
CA ASP A 2 18.32 31.13 4.27
C ASP A 2 17.86 29.72 4.53
N VAL A 3 18.73 28.75 4.24
CA VAL A 3 18.64 27.38 4.77
C VAL A 3 18.53 27.43 6.31
N SER A 4 18.93 28.54 6.94
CA SER A 4 18.87 28.76 8.38
C SER A 4 17.45 28.98 8.92
N SER A 5 16.53 29.57 8.17
CA SER A 5 15.18 29.86 8.67
C SER A 5 14.29 28.60 8.70
N ALA A 6 14.38 27.74 7.70
CA ALA A 6 13.66 26.46 7.67
C ALA A 6 14.17 25.50 8.75
N ALA A 7 15.50 25.43 8.90
CA ALA A 7 16.12 24.70 10.00
C ALA A 7 15.70 25.29 11.35
N SER A 8 15.63 26.64 11.48
CA SER A 8 15.21 27.32 12.70
C SER A 8 13.75 27.02 13.08
N ASP A 9 12.83 26.89 12.12
CA ASP A 9 11.43 26.62 12.40
C ASP A 9 11.21 25.14 12.84
N VAL A 10 11.89 24.22 12.20
CA VAL A 10 11.97 22.82 12.64
C VAL A 10 12.64 22.76 14.02
N TYR A 11 13.67 23.55 14.28
CA TYR A 11 14.34 23.65 15.57
C TYR A 11 13.44 24.24 16.69
N LYS A 12 12.63 25.24 16.39
CA LYS A 12 11.69 25.82 17.37
C LYS A 12 10.61 24.84 17.79
N ARG A 13 10.08 24.07 16.84
CA ARG A 13 9.10 23.00 17.12
C ARG A 13 9.70 21.87 17.96
N GLN A 14 10.99 21.58 17.80
CA GLN A 14 11.71 20.56 18.57
C GLN A 14 12.00 20.92 20.03
N LYS A 15 11.91 22.18 20.42
CA LYS A 15 12.18 22.63 21.83
C LYS A 15 11.04 22.33 22.79
N ASN A 16 9.80 22.21 22.32
CA ASN A 16 8.65 21.88 23.16
C ASN A 16 8.47 20.36 23.23
N THR A 17 8.81 19.78 24.39
CA THR A 17 8.84 18.31 24.60
C THR A 17 7.47 17.68 24.48
N GLU A 18 6.39 18.36 24.93
CA GLU A 18 5.03 17.85 24.82
C GLU A 18 4.55 17.80 23.37
N LYS A 19 4.79 18.89 22.61
CA LYS A 19 4.45 18.90 21.16
C LYS A 19 5.32 17.94 20.35
N ARG A 20 6.55 17.67 20.78
CA ARG A 20 7.49 16.78 20.09
C ARG A 20 6.97 15.36 20.00
N ASN A 21 6.39 14.82 21.06
CA ASN A 21 5.92 13.44 21.08
C ASN A 21 4.85 13.18 20.02
N LYS A 22 3.94 14.12 19.80
CA LYS A 22 2.90 14.03 18.74
C LYS A 22 3.51 13.94 17.34
N TYR A 23 4.59 14.70 17.07
CA TYR A 23 5.28 14.68 15.77
C TYR A 23 6.13 13.43 15.53
N LEU A 24 6.50 12.73 16.60
CA LEU A 24 7.32 11.51 16.53
C LEU A 24 6.49 10.23 16.53
N ASN A 25 5.20 10.32 16.77
CA ASN A 25 4.29 9.19 16.65
C ASN A 25 3.70 9.16 15.23
N PHE A 26 3.82 8.02 14.57
CA PHE A 26 3.27 7.73 13.25
C PHE A 26 2.28 6.58 13.38
N VAL A 27 1.01 6.82 13.05
CA VAL A 27 -0.02 5.79 13.13
C VAL A 27 -0.46 5.41 11.72
N VAL A 28 -0.18 4.19 11.33
CA VAL A 28 -0.65 3.59 10.07
C VAL A 28 -1.85 2.70 10.39
N VAL A 29 -3.00 3.00 9.80
CA VAL A 29 -4.26 2.27 10.02
C VAL A 29 -4.53 1.35 8.84
N GLY A 30 -4.61 0.05 9.11
CA GLY A 30 -4.85 -1.00 8.13
C GLY A 30 -3.62 -1.86 7.84
N GLY A 31 -3.69 -3.15 8.15
CA GLY A 31 -2.65 -4.16 7.97
C GLY A 31 -2.60 -4.80 6.58
N GLY A 32 -3.23 -4.20 5.58
CA GLY A 32 -3.12 -4.62 4.18
C GLY A 32 -1.72 -4.30 3.58
N PRO A 33 -1.49 -4.64 2.29
CA PRO A 33 -0.19 -4.42 1.65
C PRO A 33 0.29 -2.97 1.74
N THR A 34 -0.59 -2.00 1.48
CA THR A 34 -0.26 -0.57 1.55
C THR A 34 0.19 -0.15 2.95
N GLY A 35 -0.53 -0.56 4.00
CA GLY A 35 -0.18 -0.21 5.38
C GLY A 35 1.13 -0.84 5.82
N VAL A 36 1.36 -2.11 5.48
CA VAL A 36 2.61 -2.82 5.78
C VAL A 36 3.81 -2.16 5.09
N GLU A 37 3.69 -1.81 3.81
CA GLU A 37 4.75 -1.12 3.04
C GLU A 37 5.02 0.28 3.60
N MET A 38 3.97 1.03 3.94
CA MET A 38 4.11 2.36 4.54
C MET A 38 4.76 2.31 5.92
N ALA A 39 4.29 1.44 6.80
CA ALA A 39 4.87 1.29 8.15
C ALA A 39 6.35 0.89 8.10
N GLY A 40 6.70 -0.09 7.24
CA GLY A 40 8.08 -0.49 7.02
C GLY A 40 8.96 0.64 6.48
N SER A 41 8.44 1.41 5.51
CA SER A 41 9.16 2.55 4.93
C SER A 41 9.39 3.68 5.94
N ILE A 42 8.37 4.02 6.74
CA ILE A 42 8.48 5.06 7.78
C ILE A 42 9.50 4.63 8.84
N ALA A 43 9.44 3.38 9.30
CA ALA A 43 10.38 2.85 10.26
C ALA A 43 11.83 2.87 9.71
N GLU A 44 12.03 2.52 8.45
CA GLU A 44 13.35 2.59 7.81
C GLU A 44 13.88 4.03 7.75
N ILE A 45 13.03 4.99 7.38
CA ILE A 45 13.40 6.41 7.37
C ILE A 45 13.75 6.87 8.78
N ALA A 46 12.88 6.62 9.76
CA ALA A 46 13.05 7.08 11.12
C ALA A 46 14.31 6.47 11.79
N TYR A 47 14.46 5.16 11.71
CA TYR A 47 15.48 4.47 12.52
C TYR A 47 16.82 4.27 11.82
N LYS A 48 16.87 4.36 10.47
CA LYS A 48 18.12 4.16 9.71
C LYS A 48 18.59 5.41 9.01
N ASN A 49 17.69 6.03 8.22
CA ASN A 49 18.12 7.08 7.31
C ASN A 49 18.35 8.42 8.02
N MET A 50 17.57 8.71 9.06
CA MET A 50 17.62 9.99 9.78
C MET A 50 18.34 9.89 11.15
N LYS A 51 19.06 8.82 11.41
CA LYS A 51 19.64 8.53 12.72
C LYS A 51 20.52 9.63 13.32
N GLU A 52 21.13 10.48 12.51
CA GLU A 52 22.06 11.53 12.93
C GLU A 52 21.72 12.92 12.38
N GLU A 53 20.52 13.09 11.80
CA GLU A 53 20.15 14.35 11.14
C GLU A 53 19.64 15.43 12.12
N PHE A 54 19.26 15.03 13.34
CA PHE A 54 18.65 15.93 14.31
C PHE A 54 19.54 16.15 15.52
N ARG A 55 19.68 17.42 15.95
CA ARG A 55 20.50 17.80 17.11
C ARG A 55 19.76 17.73 18.45
N ASN A 56 18.45 17.96 18.45
CA ASN A 56 17.65 18.11 19.68
C ASN A 56 16.85 16.87 20.07
N PHE A 57 16.79 15.87 19.22
CA PHE A 57 16.17 14.57 19.51
C PHE A 57 16.83 13.48 18.66
N LYS A 58 16.63 12.25 19.06
CA LYS A 58 17.07 11.11 18.26
C LYS A 58 15.91 10.65 17.39
N SER A 59 16.15 10.35 16.13
CA SER A 59 15.11 9.77 15.27
C SER A 59 14.61 8.41 15.77
N SER A 60 15.42 7.74 16.61
CA SER A 60 15.02 6.53 17.35
C SER A 60 13.93 6.76 18.39
N ASP A 61 13.63 8.03 18.75
CA ASP A 61 12.53 8.37 19.66
C ASP A 61 11.17 8.35 18.93
N ALA A 62 11.16 8.17 17.60
CA ALA A 62 9.94 8.00 16.85
C ALA A 62 9.26 6.66 17.18
N ASN A 63 7.93 6.66 17.21
CA ASN A 63 7.12 5.47 17.34
C ASN A 63 6.33 5.26 16.06
N VAL A 64 6.42 4.08 15.49
CA VAL A 64 5.65 3.71 14.30
C VAL A 64 4.68 2.60 14.69
N TYR A 65 3.40 2.90 14.63
CA TYR A 65 2.31 1.97 14.92
C TYR A 65 1.67 1.50 13.62
N LEU A 66 1.43 0.20 13.51
CA LEU A 66 0.55 -0.38 12.50
C LEU A 66 -0.64 -1.01 13.21
N ILE A 67 -1.82 -0.43 13.02
CA ILE A 67 -3.05 -0.86 13.70
C ILE A 67 -3.93 -1.60 12.70
N GLU A 68 -4.31 -2.84 13.05
CA GLU A 68 -5.15 -3.71 12.22
C GLU A 68 -6.31 -4.27 13.06
N ALA A 69 -7.53 -4.13 12.53
CA ALA A 69 -8.74 -4.57 13.23
C ALA A 69 -8.88 -6.10 13.29
N THR A 70 -8.28 -6.81 12.35
CA THR A 70 -8.32 -8.28 12.29
C THR A 70 -7.16 -8.93 13.07
N GLU A 71 -7.21 -10.23 13.22
CA GLU A 71 -6.24 -11.01 14.00
C GLU A 71 -4.82 -11.02 13.41
N LYS A 72 -4.66 -10.72 12.11
CA LYS A 72 -3.37 -10.73 11.42
C LYS A 72 -3.27 -9.66 10.35
N ILE A 73 -2.06 -9.19 10.10
CA ILE A 73 -1.76 -8.36 8.95
C ILE A 73 -1.74 -9.21 7.66
N LEU A 74 -1.91 -8.58 6.50
CA LEU A 74 -1.87 -9.26 5.19
C LEU A 74 -2.78 -10.50 5.11
N PRO A 75 -4.09 -10.38 5.41
CA PRO A 75 -5.00 -11.52 5.58
C PRO A 75 -5.12 -12.39 4.33
N MET A 76 -4.75 -11.88 3.13
CA MET A 76 -4.73 -12.65 1.89
C MET A 76 -3.58 -13.66 1.80
N TYR A 77 -2.59 -13.61 2.70
CA TYR A 77 -1.50 -14.57 2.77
C TYR A 77 -1.76 -15.64 3.84
N SER A 78 -0.99 -16.74 3.78
CA SER A 78 -1.03 -17.77 4.81
C SER A 78 -0.56 -17.21 6.17
N ASP A 79 -0.93 -17.88 7.25
CA ASP A 79 -0.51 -17.50 8.60
C ASP A 79 1.03 -17.49 8.72
N ARG A 80 1.69 -18.42 8.02
CA ARG A 80 3.16 -18.48 7.95
C ARG A 80 3.77 -17.22 7.33
N LEU A 81 3.25 -16.75 6.21
CA LEU A 81 3.76 -15.55 5.54
C LEU A 81 3.37 -14.27 6.27
N SER A 82 2.14 -14.21 6.77
CA SER A 82 1.66 -13.10 7.59
C SER A 82 2.51 -12.94 8.85
N GLY A 83 2.73 -14.01 9.62
CA GLY A 83 3.59 -13.97 10.80
C GLY A 83 5.05 -13.61 10.50
N LYS A 84 5.58 -14.01 9.31
CA LYS A 84 6.91 -13.54 8.88
C LYS A 84 6.93 -12.04 8.58
N ALA A 85 5.90 -11.52 7.91
CA ALA A 85 5.81 -10.08 7.64
C ALA A 85 5.71 -9.27 8.93
N GLU A 86 4.89 -9.72 9.88
CA GLU A 86 4.78 -9.12 11.20
C GLU A 86 6.12 -9.10 11.93
N LYS A 87 6.83 -10.23 11.98
CA LYS A 87 8.17 -10.30 12.56
C LYS A 87 9.13 -9.33 11.87
N TYR A 88 9.11 -9.19 10.55
CA TYR A 88 9.96 -8.24 9.86
C TYR A 88 9.65 -6.79 10.23
N LEU A 89 8.37 -6.42 10.39
CA LEU A 89 7.99 -5.10 10.86
C LEU A 89 8.48 -4.83 12.29
N ILE A 90 8.29 -5.80 13.19
CA ILE A 90 8.78 -5.71 14.58
C ILE A 90 10.31 -5.57 14.60
N ASP A 91 11.04 -6.34 13.79
CA ASP A 91 12.50 -6.23 13.64
C ASP A 91 12.93 -4.85 13.11
N PHE A 92 12.08 -4.15 12.37
CA PHE A 92 12.29 -2.75 11.94
C PHE A 92 11.88 -1.72 12.99
N GLY A 93 11.33 -2.12 14.14
CA GLY A 93 10.89 -1.24 15.20
C GLY A 93 9.44 -0.77 15.11
N VAL A 94 8.64 -1.37 14.21
CA VAL A 94 7.21 -1.08 14.13
C VAL A 94 6.46 -1.80 15.24
N GLN A 95 5.58 -1.10 15.93
CA GLN A 95 4.64 -1.66 16.87
C GLN A 95 3.40 -2.16 16.10
N VAL A 96 3.35 -3.45 15.83
CA VAL A 96 2.20 -4.08 15.15
C VAL A 96 1.14 -4.42 16.18
N ARG A 97 -0.07 -3.89 15.97
CA ARG A 97 -1.24 -4.04 16.85
C ARG A 97 -2.38 -4.65 16.07
N THR A 98 -2.57 -5.92 16.22
CA THR A 98 -3.70 -6.67 15.64
C THR A 98 -4.84 -6.80 16.66
N ASN A 99 -6.04 -7.17 16.18
CA ASN A 99 -7.26 -7.17 16.98
C ASN A 99 -7.49 -5.82 17.68
N GLU A 100 -7.15 -4.72 17.01
CA GLU A 100 -7.31 -3.38 17.52
C GLU A 100 -7.92 -2.48 16.45
N LYS A 101 -9.09 -1.92 16.74
CA LYS A 101 -9.88 -1.12 15.80
C LYS A 101 -9.77 0.36 16.12
N VAL A 102 -9.40 1.16 15.13
CA VAL A 102 -9.52 2.63 15.23
C VAL A 102 -11.01 3.00 15.19
N ILE A 103 -11.46 3.69 16.25
CA ILE A 103 -12.86 4.11 16.42
C ILE A 103 -13.03 5.56 15.97
N LYS A 104 -12.04 6.42 16.28
CA LYS A 104 -12.11 7.86 16.04
C LYS A 104 -10.73 8.43 15.77
N ILE A 105 -10.69 9.44 14.90
CA ILE A 105 -9.50 10.26 14.66
C ILE A 105 -9.89 11.71 14.90
N GLU A 106 -9.16 12.35 15.79
CA GLU A 106 -9.26 13.78 16.09
C GLU A 106 -8.01 14.51 15.57
N ASN A 107 -7.93 15.84 15.74
CA ASN A 107 -6.83 16.64 15.16
C ASN A 107 -5.43 16.16 15.57
N ASP A 108 -5.27 15.62 16.78
CA ASP A 108 -3.99 15.20 17.34
C ASP A 108 -4.07 13.89 18.13
N LEU A 109 -5.13 13.11 17.90
CA LEU A 109 -5.44 11.91 18.67
C LEU A 109 -6.07 10.82 17.81
N VAL A 110 -5.53 9.62 17.87
CA VAL A 110 -6.15 8.40 17.34
C VAL A 110 -6.69 7.60 18.51
N VAL A 111 -7.99 7.34 18.52
CA VAL A 111 -8.67 6.55 19.53
C VAL A 111 -8.97 5.17 18.96
N THR A 112 -8.50 4.14 19.64
CA THR A 112 -8.80 2.74 19.34
C THR A 112 -9.80 2.19 20.35
N ASP A 113 -10.22 0.96 20.17
CA ASP A 113 -11.02 0.21 21.15
C ASP A 113 -10.22 -0.20 22.39
N LYS A 114 -8.90 0.05 22.42
CA LYS A 114 -8.03 -0.31 23.55
C LYS A 114 -7.40 0.90 24.23
N GLU A 115 -6.99 1.90 23.47
CA GLU A 115 -6.27 3.07 24.00
C GLU A 115 -6.40 4.30 23.08
N SER A 116 -5.75 5.40 23.50
CA SER A 116 -5.64 6.63 22.71
C SER A 116 -4.18 6.95 22.47
N ILE A 117 -3.81 7.30 21.22
CA ILE A 117 -2.46 7.61 20.79
C ILE A 117 -2.42 9.07 20.32
N GLU A 118 -1.66 9.90 21.03
CA GLU A 118 -1.39 11.28 20.58
C GLU A 118 -0.48 11.28 19.36
N THR A 119 -0.94 11.85 18.25
CA THR A 119 -0.18 11.92 17.00
C THR A 119 -0.72 12.98 16.06
N ASP A 120 0.18 13.65 15.35
CA ASP A 120 -0.16 14.53 14.24
C ASP A 120 0.01 13.81 12.87
N ASN A 121 0.47 12.54 12.87
CA ASN A 121 0.78 11.79 11.66
C ASN A 121 -0.06 10.52 11.57
N VAL A 122 -1.16 10.59 10.86
CA VAL A 122 -2.04 9.46 10.61
C VAL A 122 -2.05 9.13 9.12
N ILE A 123 -1.75 7.88 8.79
CA ILE A 123 -1.85 7.34 7.45
C ILE A 123 -2.97 6.32 7.40
N TRP A 124 -4.08 6.68 6.76
CA TRP A 124 -5.21 5.78 6.58
C TRP A 124 -4.99 4.89 5.36
N ALA A 125 -4.72 3.61 5.60
CA ALA A 125 -4.51 2.58 4.58
C ALA A 125 -5.55 1.45 4.66
N ALA A 126 -6.62 1.66 5.45
CA ALA A 126 -7.68 0.67 5.66
C ALA A 126 -8.89 0.95 4.76
N GLY A 127 -9.39 -0.12 4.13
CA GLY A 127 -10.60 -0.10 3.32
C GLY A 127 -10.44 0.65 1.99
N ASN A 128 -10.89 0.01 0.93
CA ASN A 128 -11.05 0.63 -0.39
C ASN A 128 -12.53 0.68 -0.72
N GLU A 129 -13.01 1.82 -1.18
CA GLU A 129 -14.37 1.98 -1.71
C GLU A 129 -14.27 2.25 -3.21
N ALA A 130 -15.19 1.68 -3.98
CA ALA A 130 -15.26 1.95 -5.40
C ALA A 130 -15.60 3.41 -5.67
N SER A 131 -15.11 3.94 -6.80
CA SER A 131 -15.38 5.33 -7.20
C SER A 131 -16.89 5.64 -7.17
N PRO A 132 -17.29 6.80 -6.63
CA PRO A 132 -18.71 7.23 -6.60
C PRO A 132 -19.39 7.25 -7.97
N ILE A 133 -18.64 7.26 -9.07
CA ILE A 133 -19.18 7.18 -10.43
C ILE A 133 -20.00 5.90 -10.66
N ILE A 134 -19.68 4.82 -9.95
CA ILE A 134 -20.42 3.55 -10.05
C ILE A 134 -21.89 3.72 -9.63
N LYS A 135 -22.15 4.55 -8.63
CA LYS A 135 -23.54 4.87 -8.20
C LYS A 135 -24.38 5.50 -9.32
N LYS A 136 -23.73 6.18 -10.29
CA LYS A 136 -24.43 6.81 -11.45
C LYS A 136 -24.79 5.80 -12.55
N LEU A 137 -24.29 4.58 -12.52
CA LEU A 137 -24.60 3.56 -13.50
C LEU A 137 -25.92 2.84 -13.24
N ASN A 138 -26.59 3.12 -12.10
CA ASN A 138 -27.83 2.46 -11.67
C ASN A 138 -27.76 0.92 -11.73
N THR A 139 -26.58 0.35 -11.49
CA THR A 139 -26.35 -1.09 -11.44
C THR A 139 -26.24 -1.59 -10.02
N LYS A 140 -26.43 -2.89 -9.82
CA LYS A 140 -26.25 -3.53 -8.51
C LYS A 140 -24.79 -3.44 -8.06
N THR A 141 -24.59 -3.09 -6.78
CA THR A 141 -23.27 -3.01 -6.15
C THR A 141 -23.16 -3.95 -4.96
N ASP A 142 -21.93 -4.26 -4.57
CA ASP A 142 -21.64 -4.92 -3.31
C ASP A 142 -21.49 -3.92 -2.14
N SER A 143 -21.09 -4.44 -0.96
CA SER A 143 -20.87 -3.63 0.25
C SER A 143 -19.74 -2.62 0.14
N GLU A 144 -18.80 -2.80 -0.80
CA GLU A 144 -17.67 -1.89 -1.08
C GLU A 144 -17.99 -0.92 -2.24
N GLY A 145 -19.26 -0.89 -2.71
CA GLY A 145 -19.70 -0.03 -3.81
C GLY A 145 -19.25 -0.47 -5.19
N ARG A 146 -18.66 -1.67 -5.35
CA ARG A 146 -18.20 -2.21 -6.63
C ARG A 146 -19.38 -2.72 -7.45
N ALA A 147 -19.41 -2.40 -8.74
CA ALA A 147 -20.44 -2.89 -9.64
C ALA A 147 -20.36 -4.43 -9.77
N ILE A 148 -21.50 -5.11 -9.60
CA ILE A 148 -21.59 -6.55 -9.86
C ILE A 148 -21.69 -6.74 -11.37
N VAL A 149 -20.66 -7.34 -11.97
CA VAL A 149 -20.53 -7.48 -13.41
C VAL A 149 -20.80 -8.88 -13.91
N ASP A 150 -21.26 -8.97 -15.16
CA ASP A 150 -21.40 -10.21 -15.91
C ASP A 150 -20.03 -10.85 -16.23
N PRO A 151 -19.99 -12.13 -16.65
CA PRO A 151 -18.73 -12.82 -17.01
C PRO A 151 -17.91 -12.16 -18.13
N ASP A 152 -18.45 -11.23 -18.89
CA ASP A 152 -17.76 -10.44 -19.91
C ASP A 152 -17.36 -9.04 -19.40
N CYS A 153 -17.44 -8.81 -18.08
CA CYS A 153 -17.18 -7.54 -17.40
C CYS A 153 -18.19 -6.41 -17.75
N SER A 154 -19.30 -6.70 -18.44
CA SER A 154 -20.37 -5.71 -18.65
C SER A 154 -21.30 -5.62 -17.44
N ILE A 155 -22.00 -4.51 -17.28
CA ILE A 155 -23.10 -4.42 -16.33
C ILE A 155 -24.32 -5.15 -16.87
N LYS A 156 -25.18 -5.62 -15.97
CA LYS A 156 -26.35 -6.42 -16.35
C LYS A 156 -27.38 -5.60 -17.14
N GLU A 157 -27.50 -4.33 -16.80
CA GLU A 157 -28.48 -3.38 -17.35
C GLU A 157 -28.13 -2.94 -18.78
N ASP A 158 -26.80 -2.90 -19.09
CA ASP A 158 -26.32 -2.53 -20.43
C ASP A 158 -25.05 -3.30 -20.79
N GLY A 159 -25.15 -4.18 -21.76
CA GLY A 159 -24.03 -4.99 -22.24
C GLY A 159 -22.92 -4.20 -22.96
N ASN A 160 -23.09 -2.91 -23.22
CA ASN A 160 -22.07 -2.05 -23.81
C ASN A 160 -21.32 -1.20 -22.77
N VAL A 161 -21.76 -1.24 -21.52
CA VAL A 161 -21.09 -0.59 -20.40
C VAL A 161 -20.28 -1.62 -19.62
N PHE A 162 -18.97 -1.40 -19.50
CA PHE A 162 -18.05 -2.30 -18.83
C PHE A 162 -17.46 -1.65 -17.58
N VAL A 163 -17.35 -2.43 -16.51
CA VAL A 163 -16.64 -2.04 -15.29
C VAL A 163 -15.55 -3.06 -15.00
N ILE A 164 -14.34 -2.58 -14.72
CA ILE A 164 -13.15 -3.42 -14.52
C ILE A 164 -12.30 -2.92 -13.34
N GLY A 165 -11.33 -3.74 -12.92
CA GLY A 165 -10.41 -3.43 -11.83
C GLY A 165 -11.14 -3.29 -10.50
N ASP A 166 -10.65 -2.38 -9.67
CA ASP A 166 -11.10 -2.19 -8.28
C ASP A 166 -12.56 -1.73 -8.17
N ALA A 167 -13.14 -1.21 -9.27
CA ALA A 167 -14.53 -0.78 -9.32
C ALA A 167 -15.51 -1.94 -9.63
N ALA A 168 -15.00 -3.13 -9.99
CA ALA A 168 -15.80 -4.28 -10.39
C ALA A 168 -15.78 -5.40 -9.35
N ASN A 169 -16.97 -5.90 -9.00
CA ASN A 169 -17.11 -7.20 -8.35
C ASN A 169 -17.29 -8.27 -9.43
N TYR A 170 -16.16 -8.83 -9.88
CA TYR A 170 -16.12 -9.95 -10.81
C TYR A 170 -16.02 -11.26 -10.07
N LYS A 171 -16.96 -12.18 -10.31
CA LYS A 171 -16.92 -13.51 -9.73
C LYS A 171 -16.27 -14.51 -10.69
N ASN A 172 -15.28 -15.22 -10.18
CA ASN A 172 -14.64 -16.31 -10.91
C ASN A 172 -15.54 -17.56 -10.98
N LYS A 173 -15.07 -18.63 -11.63
CA LYS A 173 -15.80 -19.89 -11.77
C LYS A 173 -16.19 -20.52 -10.42
N ASN A 174 -15.44 -20.26 -9.36
CA ASN A 174 -15.68 -20.78 -8.02
C ASN A 174 -16.57 -19.85 -7.19
N ASN A 175 -17.24 -18.89 -7.82
CA ASN A 175 -18.09 -17.87 -7.19
C ASN A 175 -17.36 -16.97 -6.18
N SER A 176 -16.03 -16.96 -6.17
CA SER A 176 -15.23 -16.04 -5.37
C SER A 176 -14.96 -14.74 -6.15
N THR A 177 -15.02 -13.61 -5.46
CA THR A 177 -14.70 -12.31 -6.04
C THR A 177 -13.20 -12.20 -6.29
N LEU A 178 -12.82 -11.68 -7.45
CA LEU A 178 -11.41 -11.38 -7.73
C LEU A 178 -10.93 -10.21 -6.84
N PRO A 179 -9.67 -10.26 -6.39
CA PRO A 179 -9.11 -9.18 -5.57
C PRO A 179 -8.92 -7.90 -6.39
N GLY A 180 -9.05 -6.74 -5.75
CA GLY A 180 -8.71 -5.42 -6.32
C GLY A 180 -7.20 -5.23 -6.39
N ILE A 181 -6.57 -5.77 -7.43
CA ILE A 181 -5.13 -5.68 -7.67
C ILE A 181 -4.83 -5.38 -9.13
N ALA A 182 -3.72 -4.68 -9.37
CA ALA A 182 -3.30 -4.27 -10.70
C ALA A 182 -3.24 -5.42 -11.74
N PRO A 183 -2.76 -6.65 -11.42
CA PRO A 183 -2.78 -7.75 -12.39
C PRO A 183 -4.17 -8.14 -12.89
N VAL A 184 -5.21 -8.05 -12.05
CA VAL A 184 -6.60 -8.28 -12.44
C VAL A 184 -7.05 -7.19 -13.41
N ALA A 185 -6.89 -5.92 -13.03
CA ALA A 185 -7.28 -4.77 -13.83
C ALA A 185 -6.60 -4.77 -15.22
N ILE A 186 -5.30 -5.03 -15.27
CA ILE A 186 -4.53 -5.10 -16.53
C ILE A 186 -5.05 -6.24 -17.43
N GLN A 187 -5.36 -7.40 -16.88
CA GLN A 187 -5.86 -8.53 -17.67
C GLN A 187 -7.28 -8.28 -18.18
N GLN A 188 -8.15 -7.69 -17.35
CA GLN A 188 -9.48 -7.26 -17.76
C GLN A 188 -9.40 -6.18 -18.85
N GLY A 189 -8.54 -5.19 -18.72
CA GLY A 189 -8.32 -4.17 -19.75
C GLY A 189 -7.88 -4.76 -21.09
N LYS A 190 -6.93 -5.71 -21.07
CA LYS A 190 -6.49 -6.44 -22.29
C LYS A 190 -7.61 -7.29 -22.91
N TYR A 191 -8.45 -7.88 -22.09
CA TYR A 191 -9.61 -8.64 -22.55
C TYR A 191 -10.63 -7.73 -23.23
N LEU A 192 -10.99 -6.59 -22.61
CA LEU A 192 -11.91 -5.62 -23.20
C LEU A 192 -11.37 -5.00 -24.48
N ALA A 193 -10.06 -4.68 -24.52
CA ALA A 193 -9.44 -4.16 -25.74
C ALA A 193 -9.64 -5.09 -26.94
N LYS A 194 -9.61 -6.42 -26.74
CA LYS A 194 -9.89 -7.39 -27.81
C LYS A 194 -11.37 -7.38 -28.22
N ILE A 195 -12.30 -7.33 -27.26
CA ILE A 195 -13.74 -7.27 -27.52
C ILE A 195 -14.08 -6.03 -28.35
N ILE A 196 -13.58 -4.87 -27.93
CA ILE A 196 -13.85 -3.58 -28.59
C ILE A 196 -13.21 -3.55 -29.99
N LYS A 197 -11.94 -3.94 -30.11
CA LYS A 197 -11.23 -3.98 -31.40
C LYS A 197 -11.94 -4.87 -32.42
N ASN A 198 -12.42 -6.03 -31.98
CA ASN A 198 -13.06 -7.00 -32.86
C ASN A 198 -14.58 -6.76 -33.02
N LYS A 199 -15.14 -5.72 -32.39
CA LYS A 199 -16.58 -5.42 -32.36
C LYS A 199 -17.42 -6.65 -32.00
N THR A 200 -16.93 -7.46 -31.00
CA THR A 200 -17.55 -8.73 -30.63
C THR A 200 -18.94 -8.50 -30.02
N LEU A 201 -19.99 -9.09 -30.61
CA LEU A 201 -21.36 -8.99 -30.11
C LEU A 201 -21.47 -9.65 -28.72
N LYS A 202 -22.40 -9.18 -27.87
CA LYS A 202 -22.54 -9.67 -26.48
C LYS A 202 -22.68 -11.19 -26.41
N GLN A 203 -23.44 -11.79 -27.29
CA GLN A 203 -23.69 -13.23 -27.37
C GLN A 203 -22.44 -14.08 -27.69
N ASP A 204 -21.45 -13.46 -28.37
CA ASP A 204 -20.21 -14.14 -28.81
C ASP A 204 -19.04 -13.90 -27.84
N ARG A 205 -19.23 -13.10 -26.78
CA ARG A 205 -18.19 -12.78 -25.82
C ARG A 205 -17.94 -13.99 -24.90
N LYS A 206 -16.70 -14.46 -24.87
CA LYS A 206 -16.26 -15.50 -23.97
C LYS A 206 -16.06 -14.91 -22.57
N PRO A 207 -16.40 -15.64 -21.47
CA PRO A 207 -16.12 -15.18 -20.13
C PRO A 207 -14.65 -14.79 -19.93
N PHE A 208 -14.41 -13.70 -19.20
CA PHE A 208 -13.05 -13.34 -18.77
C PHE A 208 -12.47 -14.44 -17.85
N LYS A 209 -11.20 -14.73 -18.05
CA LYS A 209 -10.46 -15.69 -17.24
C LYS A 209 -9.23 -15.01 -16.65
N TYR A 210 -9.20 -14.90 -15.35
CA TYR A 210 -8.01 -14.40 -14.65
C TYR A 210 -6.95 -15.50 -14.56
N TYR A 211 -5.74 -15.14 -14.92
CA TYR A 211 -4.56 -15.96 -14.70
C TYR A 211 -3.79 -15.39 -13.50
N ASP A 212 -3.83 -16.11 -12.39
CA ASP A 212 -3.14 -15.73 -11.17
C ASP A 212 -1.61 -15.91 -11.33
N LYS A 213 -0.87 -14.83 -11.24
CA LYS A 213 0.59 -14.80 -11.32
C LYS A 213 1.27 -14.85 -9.96
N GLY A 214 0.46 -14.95 -8.90
CA GLY A 214 0.90 -14.85 -7.53
C GLY A 214 0.82 -13.42 -6.98
N MET A 215 1.15 -13.30 -5.71
CA MET A 215 1.11 -12.05 -4.94
C MET A 215 2.44 -11.85 -4.23
N MET A 216 2.88 -10.61 -4.15
CA MET A 216 4.09 -10.23 -3.41
C MET A 216 3.85 -8.91 -2.68
N ALA A 217 4.42 -8.77 -1.48
CA ALA A 217 4.42 -7.54 -0.70
C ALA A 217 5.80 -7.31 -0.08
N THR A 218 6.28 -6.08 -0.13
CA THR A 218 7.49 -5.69 0.60
C THR A 218 7.16 -5.32 2.04
N VAL A 219 8.11 -5.53 2.92
CA VAL A 219 7.98 -5.18 4.34
C VAL A 219 9.07 -4.17 4.74
N GLY A 220 9.78 -3.63 3.75
CA GLY A 220 10.91 -2.74 3.93
C GLY A 220 12.14 -3.27 3.19
N ARG A 221 13.29 -2.68 3.45
CA ARG A 221 14.52 -2.95 2.72
C ARG A 221 15.00 -4.39 2.92
N TYR A 222 15.22 -5.11 1.82
CA TYR A 222 15.67 -6.50 1.77
C TYR A 222 14.70 -7.54 2.36
N LYS A 223 13.48 -7.16 2.67
CA LYS A 223 12.45 -8.04 3.22
C LYS A 223 11.17 -7.96 2.38
N ALA A 224 10.71 -9.10 1.92
CA ALA A 224 9.43 -9.25 1.26
C ALA A 224 8.84 -10.62 1.58
N ILE A 225 7.56 -10.77 1.28
CA ILE A 225 6.87 -12.05 1.25
C ILE A 225 6.23 -12.24 -0.12
N GLY A 226 6.07 -13.46 -0.54
CA GLY A 226 5.42 -13.77 -1.81
C GLY A 226 4.84 -15.17 -1.85
N LYS A 227 3.78 -15.31 -2.64
CA LYS A 227 3.16 -16.59 -2.98
C LYS A 227 2.98 -16.67 -4.49
N ILE A 228 3.56 -17.70 -5.11
CA ILE A 228 3.48 -17.97 -6.55
C ILE A 228 2.96 -19.40 -6.70
N GLY A 229 1.69 -19.54 -7.08
CA GLY A 229 1.00 -20.82 -7.02
C GLY A 229 0.99 -21.39 -5.60
N ASN A 230 1.60 -22.55 -5.38
CA ASN A 230 1.74 -23.19 -4.07
C ASN A 230 3.07 -22.89 -3.37
N ILE A 231 3.96 -22.16 -4.03
CA ILE A 231 5.29 -21.85 -3.48
C ILE A 231 5.22 -20.55 -2.70
N GLU A 232 5.66 -20.59 -1.45
CA GLU A 232 5.77 -19.44 -0.57
C GLU A 232 7.25 -19.07 -0.37
N ILE A 233 7.58 -17.83 -0.66
CA ILE A 233 8.92 -17.27 -0.50
C ILE A 233 8.90 -16.09 0.47
N SER A 234 10.03 -15.83 1.14
CA SER A 234 10.13 -14.72 2.08
C SER A 234 11.57 -14.25 2.25
N GLY A 235 11.76 -13.06 2.81
CA GLY A 235 13.06 -12.46 3.09
C GLY A 235 13.73 -11.87 1.86
N PHE A 236 15.05 -11.97 1.78
CA PHE A 236 15.85 -11.36 0.71
C PHE A 236 15.53 -11.92 -0.67
N ILE A 237 15.35 -13.22 -0.79
CA ILE A 237 15.01 -13.86 -2.08
C ILE A 237 13.66 -13.33 -2.59
N ALA A 238 12.64 -13.26 -1.74
CA ALA A 238 11.35 -12.68 -2.12
C ALA A 238 11.49 -11.21 -2.52
N TRP A 239 12.30 -10.44 -1.81
CA TRP A 239 12.58 -9.04 -2.13
C TRP A 239 13.27 -8.89 -3.49
N LEU A 240 14.23 -9.75 -3.82
CA LEU A 240 14.89 -9.74 -5.14
C LEU A 240 13.90 -10.03 -6.28
N PHE A 241 13.05 -11.04 -6.11
CA PHE A 241 11.98 -11.34 -7.07
C PHE A 241 10.99 -10.18 -7.22
N TRP A 242 10.55 -9.60 -6.11
CA TRP A 242 9.68 -8.43 -6.11
C TRP A 242 10.32 -7.26 -6.89
N SER A 243 11.58 -6.95 -6.62
CA SER A 243 12.34 -5.90 -7.28
C SER A 243 12.44 -6.13 -8.79
N ALA A 244 12.80 -7.35 -9.20
CA ALA A 244 12.91 -7.71 -10.61
C ALA A 244 11.56 -7.56 -11.34
N ILE A 245 10.46 -8.05 -10.74
CA ILE A 245 9.12 -7.94 -11.29
C ILE A 245 8.72 -6.47 -11.47
N HIS A 246 8.94 -5.62 -10.46
CA HIS A 246 8.58 -4.21 -10.53
C HIS A 246 9.35 -3.46 -11.63
N ILE A 247 10.65 -3.73 -11.77
CA ILE A 247 11.46 -3.14 -12.85
C ILE A 247 10.96 -3.62 -14.23
N LEU A 248 10.60 -4.89 -14.37
CA LEU A 248 10.09 -5.43 -15.63
C LEU A 248 8.76 -4.79 -16.06
N TYR A 249 7.90 -4.45 -15.09
CA TYR A 249 6.59 -3.81 -15.35
C TYR A 249 6.67 -2.29 -15.55
N LEU A 250 7.80 -1.63 -15.28
CA LEU A 250 7.98 -0.21 -15.60
C LEU A 250 7.80 0.04 -17.10
N ILE A 251 7.15 1.15 -17.43
CA ILE A 251 6.97 1.58 -18.81
C ILE A 251 8.24 2.32 -19.27
N GLY A 252 8.73 1.95 -20.45
CA GLY A 252 9.88 2.59 -21.09
C GLY A 252 11.23 2.04 -20.64
N TYR A 253 12.06 1.75 -21.61
CA TYR A 253 13.39 1.16 -21.39
C TYR A 253 14.33 2.09 -20.61
N ARG A 254 14.27 3.40 -20.90
CA ARG A 254 15.05 4.43 -20.19
C ARG A 254 14.72 4.47 -18.68
N SER A 255 13.44 4.41 -18.34
CA SER A 255 12.99 4.42 -16.93
C SER A 255 13.49 3.18 -16.18
N LYS A 256 13.50 2.02 -16.83
CA LYS A 256 14.02 0.78 -16.23
C LYS A 256 15.51 0.91 -15.88
N ILE A 257 16.33 1.40 -16.81
CA ILE A 257 17.76 1.57 -16.59
C ILE A 257 18.03 2.57 -15.47
N LEU A 258 17.37 3.73 -15.49
CA LEU A 258 17.55 4.75 -14.46
C LEU A 258 17.20 4.23 -13.07
N VAL A 259 16.07 3.55 -12.93
CA VAL A 259 15.65 2.97 -11.64
C VAL A 259 16.62 1.90 -11.17
N VAL A 260 17.12 1.03 -12.08
CA VAL A 260 18.14 0.03 -11.71
C VAL A 260 19.41 0.70 -11.19
N ILE A 261 19.92 1.71 -11.91
CA ILE A 261 21.14 2.43 -11.50
C ILE A 261 20.90 3.15 -10.15
N GLU A 262 19.80 3.87 -9.99
CA GLU A 262 19.46 4.55 -8.74
C GLU A 262 19.33 3.56 -7.56
N TRP A 263 18.71 2.41 -7.78
CA TRP A 263 18.58 1.38 -6.76
C TRP A 263 19.94 0.79 -6.40
N ILE A 264 20.74 0.38 -7.38
CA ILE A 264 22.10 -0.12 -7.14
C ILE A 264 22.89 0.90 -6.33
N PHE A 265 22.85 2.18 -6.73
CA PHE A 265 23.57 3.24 -6.05
C PHE A 265 23.06 3.48 -4.63
N SER A 266 21.75 3.54 -4.44
CA SER A 266 21.10 3.70 -3.13
C SER A 266 21.43 2.54 -2.19
N TYR A 267 21.43 1.30 -2.71
CA TYR A 267 21.66 0.11 -1.91
C TYR A 267 23.15 -0.13 -1.59
N LEU A 268 24.07 0.19 -2.51
CA LEU A 268 25.51 0.04 -2.27
C LEU A 268 26.08 1.15 -1.40
N PHE A 269 25.67 2.40 -1.63
CA PHE A 269 26.27 3.57 -0.97
C PHE A 269 25.48 4.09 0.21
N ASN A 270 24.39 3.42 0.59
CA ASN A 270 23.53 3.83 1.71
C ASN A 270 23.13 5.31 1.65
N LYS A 271 23.05 5.90 0.43
CA LYS A 271 22.72 7.30 0.28
C LYS A 271 21.32 7.57 0.79
N LYS A 272 21.25 8.51 1.71
CA LYS A 272 20.02 9.07 2.24
C LYS A 272 19.30 9.81 1.09
N GLY A 273 18.34 9.15 0.45
CA GLY A 273 17.53 9.75 -0.63
C GLY A 273 16.49 10.75 -0.10
N THR A 274 16.34 10.84 1.20
CA THR A 274 15.41 11.75 1.86
C THR A 274 16.03 13.16 1.96
N ARG A 275 15.42 14.13 1.28
CA ARG A 275 15.70 15.55 1.49
C ARG A 275 14.48 16.18 2.15
N LEU A 276 14.71 17.05 3.13
CA LEU A 276 13.67 17.91 3.66
C LEU A 276 13.20 18.85 2.55
N ILE A 277 11.95 18.71 2.14
CA ILE A 277 11.32 19.62 1.19
C ILE A 277 10.66 20.73 2.02
N TYR A 278 11.25 21.91 1.97
CA TYR A 278 10.64 23.10 2.54
C TYR A 278 9.63 23.67 1.56
N ARG A 279 8.39 23.86 2.00
CA ARG A 279 7.43 24.76 1.35
C ARG A 279 7.36 26.03 2.18
N GLU A 280 7.60 27.18 1.58
CA GLU A 280 7.26 28.45 2.21
C GLU A 280 5.75 28.49 2.51
N PRO A 281 5.33 28.93 3.70
CA PRO A 281 3.92 29.20 3.93
C PRO A 281 3.51 30.35 3.00
N THR A 282 2.53 30.09 2.14
CA THR A 282 1.82 31.12 1.35
C THR A 282 1.01 32.01 2.25
#